data_7e65c76ea64a263565a392673ed6792d
#
_entry.id   7e65c76ea64a263565a392673ed6792d
#
_cell.length_a   1.000
_cell.length_b   1.000
_cell.length_c   1.000
_cell.angle_alpha   90.00
_cell.angle_beta   90.00
_cell.angle_gamma   90.00
#
_symmetry.space_group_name_H-M   'P 1'
#
loop_
_entity.id
_entity.type
_entity.pdbx_description
1 polymer ?
#
loop_
_entity_poly.entity_id
_entity_poly.type
_entity_poly.pdbx_seq_one_letter_code
_entity_poly.pdbx_strand_id
1 'polypeptide(L)'
;MLGLRDYVEKNKFPGVVIGISGGIDSAFSAVVATDALGPERVKGILMPSQFTSEESNEDANQLGKKLGIELISVSIKDIVNSYDSTLSNLFAGKEKDITEENIQSRTRGAILMAYSNKFGHMVVTNGNKSEVSVGYSTLYGDMCGGFSVVKDIYKSDLYKLSEWRNENLPSFSAIKAKEVIPKNIITVSYTHLRAHETHP
;
A
#
# COMPACT_ATOMS: atom_id res chain seq x y z
N MET A 1 5.80 -14.53 3.51
CA MET A 1 6.56 -14.29 4.77
C MET A 1 8.02 -14.74 4.64
N LEU A 2 8.33 -16.03 4.44
CA LEU A 2 9.71 -16.52 4.40
C LEU A 2 10.56 -15.84 3.31
N GLY A 3 10.07 -15.74 2.07
CA GLY A 3 10.79 -15.09 0.98
C GLY A 3 11.11 -13.61 1.25
N LEU A 4 10.18 -12.88 1.87
CA LEU A 4 10.43 -11.48 2.25
C LEU A 4 11.51 -11.39 3.35
N ARG A 5 11.42 -12.22 4.38
CA ARG A 5 12.43 -12.29 5.45
C ARG A 5 13.82 -12.59 4.88
N ASP A 6 13.92 -13.65 4.09
CA ASP A 6 15.17 -14.06 3.44
C ASP A 6 15.77 -12.94 2.59
N TYR A 7 14.94 -12.26 1.81
CA TYR A 7 15.40 -11.17 0.95
C TYR A 7 15.94 -9.99 1.77
N VAL A 8 15.20 -9.57 2.80
CA VAL A 8 15.58 -8.48 3.69
C VAL A 8 16.88 -8.81 4.43
N GLU A 9 17.00 -10.03 4.98
CA GLU A 9 18.19 -10.47 5.73
C GLU A 9 19.43 -10.57 4.82
N LYS A 10 19.31 -11.24 3.68
CA LYS A 10 20.43 -11.45 2.74
C LYS A 10 20.98 -10.13 2.18
N ASN A 11 20.11 -9.15 1.97
CA ASN A 11 20.51 -7.84 1.48
C ASN A 11 20.81 -6.84 2.60
N LYS A 12 20.72 -7.24 3.86
CA LYS A 12 21.03 -6.43 5.06
C LYS A 12 20.20 -5.15 5.16
N PHE A 13 18.95 -5.17 4.70
CA PHE A 13 18.06 -4.05 4.91
C PHE A 13 17.68 -3.94 6.40
N PRO A 14 17.66 -2.74 6.99
CA PRO A 14 17.21 -2.56 8.38
C PRO A 14 15.75 -2.94 8.57
N GLY A 15 14.95 -2.82 7.52
CA GLY A 15 13.54 -3.16 7.49
C GLY A 15 12.91 -2.79 6.16
N VAL A 16 11.59 -2.65 6.17
CA VAL A 16 10.81 -2.30 4.99
C VAL A 16 9.94 -1.06 5.23
N VAL A 17 9.61 -0.35 4.15
CA VAL A 17 8.65 0.74 4.14
C VAL A 17 7.52 0.41 3.16
N ILE A 18 6.28 0.70 3.56
CA ILE A 18 5.06 0.38 2.81
C ILE A 18 4.14 1.60 2.78
N GLY A 19 3.61 1.94 1.61
CA GLY A 19 2.52 2.90 1.51
C GLY A 19 1.22 2.26 2.01
N ILE A 20 0.58 2.87 3.00
CA ILE A 20 -0.70 2.41 3.58
C ILE A 20 -1.82 3.31 3.07
N SER A 21 -2.78 2.75 2.37
CA SER A 21 -3.90 3.48 1.77
C SER A 21 -5.24 3.29 2.50
N GLY A 22 -5.31 2.35 3.44
CA GLY A 22 -6.58 1.87 4.01
C GLY A 22 -7.27 0.79 3.16
N GLY A 23 -6.72 0.44 2.00
CA GLY A 23 -7.21 -0.67 1.17
C GLY A 23 -6.60 -2.02 1.53
N ILE A 24 -7.29 -3.10 1.11
CA ILE A 24 -6.93 -4.49 1.47
C ILE A 24 -5.52 -4.89 1.03
N ASP A 25 -5.04 -4.44 -0.13
CA ASP A 25 -3.74 -4.81 -0.66
C ASP A 25 -2.61 -4.28 0.22
N SER A 26 -2.67 -3.01 0.58
CA SER A 26 -1.70 -2.39 1.49
C SER A 26 -1.79 -2.97 2.90
N ALA A 27 -3.01 -3.26 3.38
CA ALA A 27 -3.23 -3.85 4.68
C ALA A 27 -2.64 -5.26 4.76
N PHE A 28 -2.93 -6.13 3.78
CA PHE A 28 -2.41 -7.49 3.77
C PHE A 28 -0.89 -7.51 3.57
N SER A 29 -0.34 -6.62 2.73
CA SER A 29 1.12 -6.48 2.56
C SER A 29 1.80 -6.07 3.86
N ALA A 30 1.21 -5.14 4.63
CA ALA A 30 1.72 -4.73 5.93
C ALA A 30 1.66 -5.87 6.96
N VAL A 31 0.58 -6.65 6.97
CA VAL A 31 0.46 -7.84 7.82
C VAL A 31 1.54 -8.85 7.52
N VAL A 32 1.72 -9.22 6.23
CA VAL A 32 2.75 -10.18 5.82
C VAL A 32 4.15 -9.68 6.17
N ALA A 33 4.42 -8.39 6.00
CA ALA A 33 5.70 -7.79 6.36
C ALA A 33 5.94 -7.83 7.87
N THR A 34 4.92 -7.48 8.67
CA THR A 34 5.02 -7.50 10.14
C THR A 34 5.12 -8.92 10.68
N ASP A 35 4.38 -9.87 10.12
CA ASP A 35 4.50 -11.29 10.44
C ASP A 35 5.91 -11.84 10.12
N ALA A 36 6.52 -11.33 9.04
CA ALA A 36 7.84 -11.78 8.61
C ALA A 36 8.99 -11.18 9.44
N LEU A 37 8.91 -9.90 9.78
CA LEU A 37 10.06 -9.11 10.25
C LEU A 37 9.93 -8.60 11.69
N GLY A 38 8.71 -8.56 12.23
CA GLY A 38 8.39 -7.85 13.47
C GLY A 38 8.01 -6.38 13.24
N PRO A 39 7.23 -5.78 14.17
CA PRO A 39 6.67 -4.45 13.99
C PRO A 39 7.73 -3.33 13.92
N GLU A 40 8.83 -3.46 14.64
CA GLU A 40 9.90 -2.47 14.70
C GLU A 40 10.63 -2.29 13.36
N ARG A 41 10.61 -3.31 12.51
CA ARG A 41 11.25 -3.32 11.19
C ARG A 41 10.31 -2.98 10.03
N VAL A 42 9.07 -2.60 10.33
CA VAL A 42 8.08 -2.21 9.32
C VAL A 42 7.64 -0.77 9.56
N LYS A 43 7.77 0.07 8.53
CA LYS A 43 7.32 1.46 8.55
C LYS A 43 6.18 1.65 7.57
N GLY A 44 5.07 2.20 8.04
CA GLY A 44 3.93 2.56 7.20
C GLY A 44 3.95 4.05 6.88
N ILE A 45 3.77 4.43 5.61
CA ILE A 45 3.59 5.83 5.23
C ILE A 45 2.17 6.03 4.70
N LEU A 46 1.42 6.88 5.40
CA LEU A 46 0.12 7.40 4.95
C LEU A 46 0.38 8.61 4.06
N MET A 47 -0.18 8.60 2.87
CA MET A 47 0.01 9.68 1.90
C MET A 47 -1.34 10.22 1.41
N PRO A 48 -2.12 10.87 2.32
CA PRO A 48 -3.42 11.37 1.97
C PRO A 48 -3.35 12.47 0.91
N SER A 49 -4.32 12.44 0.00
CA SER A 49 -4.64 13.53 -0.93
C SER A 49 -5.94 14.21 -0.51
N GLN A 50 -6.37 15.22 -1.26
CA GLN A 50 -7.68 15.86 -1.05
C GLN A 50 -8.88 14.92 -1.27
N PHE A 51 -8.67 13.77 -1.91
CA PHE A 51 -9.70 12.78 -2.22
C PHE A 51 -9.69 11.60 -1.25
N THR A 52 -8.75 11.54 -0.32
CA THR A 52 -8.67 10.46 0.67
C THR A 52 -9.77 10.64 1.70
N SER A 53 -10.65 9.65 1.86
CA SER A 53 -11.71 9.70 2.86
C SER A 53 -11.17 9.64 4.29
N GLU A 54 -11.92 10.21 5.23
CA GLU A 54 -11.59 10.12 6.67
C GLU A 54 -11.61 8.66 7.14
N GLU A 55 -12.56 7.86 6.63
CA GLU A 55 -12.70 6.44 6.92
C GLU A 55 -11.45 5.64 6.52
N SER A 56 -10.91 5.88 5.32
CA SER A 56 -9.66 5.24 4.88
C SER A 56 -8.47 5.57 5.77
N ASN A 57 -8.39 6.81 6.25
CA ASN A 57 -7.34 7.23 7.17
C ASN A 57 -7.52 6.58 8.55
N GLU A 58 -8.76 6.44 9.03
CA GLU A 58 -9.06 5.80 10.30
C GLU A 58 -8.73 4.30 10.26
N ASP A 59 -9.15 3.60 9.20
CA ASP A 59 -8.84 2.19 8.99
C ASP A 59 -7.34 1.93 8.91
N ALA A 60 -6.59 2.79 8.21
CA ALA A 60 -5.14 2.71 8.14
C ALA A 60 -4.48 2.92 9.52
N ASN A 61 -4.98 3.89 10.31
CA ASN A 61 -4.49 4.12 11.67
C ASN A 61 -4.82 2.95 12.62
N GLN A 62 -6.00 2.36 12.49
CA GLN A 62 -6.37 1.17 13.26
C GLN A 62 -5.49 -0.02 12.90
N LEU A 63 -5.22 -0.23 11.61
CA LEU A 63 -4.31 -1.27 11.14
C LEU A 63 -2.91 -1.11 11.78
N GLY A 64 -2.34 0.10 11.71
CA GLY A 64 -1.03 0.37 12.28
C GLY A 64 -0.95 0.09 13.78
N LYS A 65 -1.99 0.50 14.54
CA LYS A 65 -2.11 0.20 15.98
C LYS A 65 -2.18 -1.29 16.26
N LYS A 66 -2.99 -2.03 15.50
CA LYS A 66 -3.15 -3.48 15.67
C LYS A 66 -1.87 -4.26 15.33
N LEU A 67 -1.12 -3.80 14.34
CA LEU A 67 0.17 -4.38 13.96
C LEU A 67 1.32 -3.93 14.86
N GLY A 68 1.16 -2.83 15.60
CA GLY A 68 2.22 -2.22 16.42
C GLY A 68 3.32 -1.55 15.58
N ILE A 69 3.03 -1.19 14.33
CA ILE A 69 4.00 -0.53 13.43
C ILE A 69 3.94 1.00 13.57
N GLU A 70 5.06 1.65 13.29
CA GLU A 70 5.11 3.09 13.18
C GLU A 70 4.42 3.57 11.90
N LEU A 71 3.48 4.51 12.02
CA LEU A 71 2.84 5.19 10.91
C LEU A 71 3.29 6.64 10.83
N ILE A 72 3.75 7.02 9.64
CA ILE A 72 4.21 8.37 9.30
C ILE A 72 3.21 8.96 8.31
N SER A 73 2.63 10.12 8.62
CA SER A 73 1.71 10.79 7.68
C SER A 73 2.42 11.89 6.90
N VAL A 74 2.33 11.82 5.57
CA VAL A 74 2.91 12.78 4.63
C VAL A 74 1.85 13.16 3.60
N SER A 75 1.22 14.31 3.75
CA SER A 75 0.23 14.80 2.75
C SER A 75 0.91 15.06 1.41
N ILE A 76 0.28 14.55 0.33
CA ILE A 76 0.74 14.84 -1.05
C ILE A 76 0.06 16.06 -1.66
N LYS A 77 -0.86 16.71 -0.94
CA LYS A 77 -1.72 17.79 -1.45
C LYS A 77 -0.91 18.93 -2.08
N ASP A 78 0.08 19.42 -1.37
CA ASP A 78 0.85 20.59 -1.84
C ASP A 78 1.72 20.24 -3.05
N ILE A 79 2.25 19.01 -3.09
CA ILE A 79 3.04 18.53 -4.23
C ILE A 79 2.14 18.40 -5.47
N VAL A 80 0.96 17.81 -5.32
CA VAL A 80 -0.03 17.68 -6.43
C VAL A 80 -0.49 19.04 -6.91
N ASN A 81 -0.80 19.97 -6.01
CA ASN A 81 -1.16 21.34 -6.37
C ASN A 81 -0.02 22.06 -7.12
N SER A 82 1.23 21.79 -6.78
CA SER A 82 2.39 22.32 -7.48
C SER A 82 2.50 21.77 -8.90
N TYR A 83 2.21 20.47 -9.11
CA TYR A 83 2.10 19.89 -10.46
C TYR A 83 0.97 20.55 -11.26
N ASP A 84 -0.23 20.65 -10.69
CA ASP A 84 -1.40 21.28 -11.34
C ASP A 84 -1.06 22.72 -11.79
N SER A 85 -0.43 23.49 -10.91
CA SER A 85 0.01 24.86 -11.20
C SER A 85 1.07 24.92 -12.31
N THR A 86 2.09 24.07 -12.23
CA THR A 86 3.22 24.05 -13.16
C THR A 86 2.78 23.60 -14.57
N LEU A 87 1.87 22.65 -14.65
CA LEU A 87 1.41 22.06 -15.90
C LEU A 87 0.19 22.77 -16.49
N SER A 88 -0.39 23.76 -15.81
CA SER A 88 -1.63 24.43 -16.19
C SER A 88 -1.61 24.97 -17.62
N ASN A 89 -0.53 25.63 -18.03
CA ASN A 89 -0.38 26.16 -19.39
C ASN A 89 -0.22 25.04 -20.43
N LEU A 90 0.48 23.94 -20.06
CA LEU A 90 0.69 22.79 -20.95
C LEU A 90 -0.61 22.03 -21.21
N PHE A 91 -1.49 21.98 -20.22
CA PHE A 91 -2.77 21.28 -20.28
C PHE A 91 -3.96 22.18 -20.61
N ALA A 92 -3.70 23.43 -21.02
CA ALA A 92 -4.75 24.38 -21.34
C ALA A 92 -5.75 23.82 -22.38
N GLY A 93 -7.04 23.85 -22.05
CA GLY A 93 -8.11 23.34 -22.92
C GLY A 93 -8.28 21.80 -22.90
N LYS A 94 -7.59 21.09 -21.99
CA LYS A 94 -7.81 19.66 -21.75
C LYS A 94 -8.58 19.47 -20.45
N GLU A 95 -9.48 18.48 -20.45
CA GLU A 95 -10.16 18.05 -19.23
C GLU A 95 -9.24 17.13 -18.40
N LYS A 96 -9.52 17.04 -17.08
CA LYS A 96 -8.81 16.10 -16.19
C LYS A 96 -9.15 14.66 -16.56
N ASP A 97 -8.14 13.80 -16.52
CA ASP A 97 -8.25 12.37 -16.85
C ASP A 97 -7.34 11.51 -15.97
N ILE A 98 -6.94 10.36 -16.45
CA ILE A 98 -6.02 9.45 -15.76
C ILE A 98 -4.64 10.09 -15.47
N THR A 99 -4.30 11.20 -16.10
CA THR A 99 -3.01 11.89 -15.93
C THR A 99 -2.84 12.36 -14.49
N GLU A 100 -3.88 12.97 -13.91
CA GLU A 100 -3.85 13.49 -12.54
C GLU A 100 -3.76 12.37 -11.51
N GLU A 101 -4.41 11.23 -11.76
CA GLU A 101 -4.29 10.03 -10.92
C GLU A 101 -2.87 9.48 -10.97
N ASN A 102 -2.29 9.39 -12.15
CA ASN A 102 -0.92 8.93 -12.36
C ASN A 102 0.12 9.87 -11.72
N ILE A 103 -0.11 11.18 -11.71
CA ILE A 103 0.74 12.16 -10.99
C ILE A 103 0.71 11.86 -9.49
N GLN A 104 -0.47 11.60 -8.92
CA GLN A 104 -0.57 11.25 -7.49
C GLN A 104 0.15 9.94 -7.17
N SER A 105 -0.02 8.91 -8.01
CA SER A 105 0.63 7.61 -7.84
C SER A 105 2.16 7.76 -7.87
N ARG A 106 2.70 8.51 -8.85
CA ARG A 106 4.14 8.79 -8.96
C ARG A 106 4.67 9.62 -7.80
N THR A 107 3.90 10.58 -7.32
CA THR A 107 4.24 11.38 -6.13
C THR A 107 4.40 10.47 -4.91
N ARG A 108 3.47 9.54 -4.69
CA ARG A 108 3.58 8.55 -3.62
C ARG A 108 4.81 7.66 -3.79
N GLY A 109 5.06 7.16 -4.99
CA GLY A 109 6.25 6.37 -5.31
C GLY A 109 7.55 7.13 -5.00
N ALA A 110 7.63 8.40 -5.39
CA ALA A 110 8.79 9.25 -5.13
C ALA A 110 9.04 9.45 -3.62
N ILE A 111 8.00 9.66 -2.81
CA ILE A 111 8.09 9.79 -1.35
C ILE A 111 8.61 8.49 -0.72
N LEU A 112 8.04 7.34 -1.11
CA LEU A 112 8.50 6.03 -0.61
C LEU A 112 9.96 5.76 -0.97
N MET A 113 10.37 6.07 -2.19
CA MET A 113 11.75 5.91 -2.64
C MET A 113 12.70 6.89 -1.94
N ALA A 114 12.26 8.13 -1.67
CA ALA A 114 13.05 9.09 -0.89
C ALA A 114 13.29 8.60 0.54
N TYR A 115 12.25 8.04 1.19
CA TYR A 115 12.39 7.41 2.50
C TYR A 115 13.37 6.22 2.45
N SER A 116 13.18 5.34 1.47
CA SER A 116 14.04 4.18 1.24
C SER A 116 15.51 4.59 1.12
N ASN A 117 15.80 5.55 0.27
CA ASN A 117 17.18 6.03 0.04
C ASN A 117 17.78 6.68 1.29
N LYS A 118 16.96 7.40 2.07
CA LYS A 118 17.45 8.13 3.24
C LYS A 118 17.73 7.23 4.44
N PHE A 119 16.88 6.22 4.64
CA PHE A 119 16.90 5.36 5.83
C PHE A 119 17.32 3.91 5.54
N GLY A 120 17.56 3.55 4.29
CA GLY A 120 18.01 2.22 3.89
C GLY A 120 16.90 1.14 3.90
N HIS A 121 15.64 1.49 4.18
CA HIS A 121 14.53 0.54 4.17
C HIS A 121 14.14 0.14 2.74
N MET A 122 13.84 -1.14 2.53
CA MET A 122 13.36 -1.58 1.23
C MET A 122 11.88 -1.22 1.05
N VAL A 123 11.51 -0.65 -0.09
CA VAL A 123 10.11 -0.41 -0.43
C VAL A 123 9.41 -1.73 -0.80
N VAL A 124 8.27 -2.00 -0.17
CA VAL A 124 7.35 -3.09 -0.51
C VAL A 124 6.21 -2.54 -1.34
N THR A 125 5.93 -3.15 -2.49
CA THR A 125 4.82 -2.81 -3.36
C THR A 125 3.56 -3.59 -3.01
N ASN A 126 2.39 -3.03 -3.33
CA ASN A 126 1.09 -3.57 -2.94
C ASN A 126 0.24 -4.06 -4.14
N GLY A 127 0.75 -3.95 -5.39
CA GLY A 127 0.01 -4.37 -6.58
C GLY A 127 -0.30 -5.87 -6.55
N ASN A 128 -1.57 -6.24 -6.73
CA ASN A 128 -2.04 -7.61 -6.76
C ASN A 128 -2.09 -8.16 -8.20
N LYS A 129 -2.33 -9.47 -8.33
CA LYS A 129 -2.35 -10.15 -9.63
C LYS A 129 -3.46 -9.64 -10.55
N SER A 130 -4.64 -9.33 -10.02
CA SER A 130 -5.75 -8.81 -10.81
C SER A 130 -5.41 -7.47 -11.47
N GLU A 131 -4.83 -6.54 -10.72
CA GLU A 131 -4.37 -5.24 -11.23
C GLU A 131 -3.28 -5.40 -12.30
N VAL A 132 -2.27 -6.22 -12.02
CA VAL A 132 -1.17 -6.48 -12.98
C VAL A 132 -1.71 -7.13 -14.26
N SER A 133 -2.67 -8.06 -14.16
CA SER A 133 -3.21 -8.79 -15.32
C SER A 133 -3.98 -7.91 -16.29
N VAL A 134 -4.62 -6.84 -15.80
CA VAL A 134 -5.38 -5.89 -16.64
C VAL A 134 -4.60 -4.61 -16.95
N GLY A 135 -3.35 -4.51 -16.48
CA GLY A 135 -2.51 -3.33 -16.68
C GLY A 135 -2.93 -2.12 -15.82
N TYR A 136 -3.74 -2.32 -14.78
CA TYR A 136 -4.14 -1.27 -13.85
C TYR A 136 -3.01 -0.98 -12.85
N SER A 137 -2.01 -0.30 -13.34
CA SER A 137 -0.82 0.09 -12.56
C SER A 137 -0.12 1.29 -13.20
N THR A 138 0.51 2.09 -12.37
CA THR A 138 1.22 3.29 -12.80
C THR A 138 2.74 3.04 -12.79
N LEU A 139 3.37 3.09 -13.97
CA LEU A 139 4.83 3.04 -14.09
C LEU A 139 5.47 4.17 -13.26
N TYR A 140 6.49 3.82 -12.49
CA TYR A 140 7.18 4.73 -11.56
C TYR A 140 6.31 5.29 -10.43
N GLY A 141 5.11 4.72 -10.22
CA GLY A 141 4.19 5.04 -9.14
C GLY A 141 4.05 3.88 -8.17
N ASP A 142 2.89 3.24 -8.16
CA ASP A 142 2.55 2.10 -7.29
C ASP A 142 3.40 0.84 -7.52
N MET A 143 4.05 0.74 -8.68
CA MET A 143 4.98 -0.34 -9.00
C MET A 143 6.40 -0.13 -8.42
N CYS A 144 6.69 1.04 -7.83
CA CYS A 144 8.01 1.31 -7.27
C CYS A 144 8.27 0.47 -6.01
N GLY A 145 9.29 -0.37 -6.04
CA GLY A 145 9.70 -1.14 -4.88
C GLY A 145 10.64 -2.30 -5.19
N GLY A 146 11.24 -2.85 -4.15
CA GLY A 146 12.20 -3.96 -4.25
C GLY A 146 11.57 -5.35 -4.06
N PHE A 147 10.34 -5.41 -3.51
CA PHE A 147 9.64 -6.68 -3.27
C PHE A 147 8.12 -6.48 -3.35
N SER A 148 7.46 -7.37 -4.09
CA SER A 148 6.02 -7.34 -4.26
C SER A 148 5.40 -8.55 -3.56
N VAL A 149 4.71 -8.31 -2.44
CA VAL A 149 4.19 -9.36 -1.56
C VAL A 149 3.00 -10.08 -2.18
N VAL A 150 2.12 -9.35 -2.88
CA VAL A 150 0.80 -9.84 -3.31
C VAL A 150 0.66 -9.96 -4.84
N LYS A 151 1.74 -9.78 -5.60
CA LYS A 151 1.70 -9.75 -7.08
C LYS A 151 1.14 -11.02 -7.74
N ASP A 152 1.25 -12.16 -7.07
CA ASP A 152 0.80 -13.45 -7.59
C ASP A 152 -0.56 -13.89 -6.97
N ILE A 153 -1.20 -13.01 -6.19
CA ILE A 153 -2.46 -13.28 -5.49
C ILE A 153 -3.58 -12.47 -6.15
N TYR A 154 -4.68 -13.15 -6.55
CA TYR A 154 -5.85 -12.48 -7.04
C TYR A 154 -6.56 -11.70 -5.94
N LYS A 155 -7.23 -10.61 -6.30
CA LYS A 155 -7.97 -9.76 -5.36
C LYS A 155 -8.96 -10.54 -4.49
N SER A 156 -9.70 -11.45 -5.10
CA SER A 156 -10.65 -12.34 -4.40
C SER A 156 -9.99 -13.23 -3.34
N ASP A 157 -8.76 -13.68 -3.61
CA ASP A 157 -8.03 -14.53 -2.67
C ASP A 157 -7.37 -13.71 -1.56
N LEU A 158 -7.06 -12.43 -1.80
CA LEU A 158 -6.60 -11.52 -0.74
C LEU A 158 -7.64 -11.36 0.37
N TYR A 159 -8.93 -11.27 0.03
CA TYR A 159 -10.01 -11.22 1.03
C TYR A 159 -10.05 -12.48 1.88
N LYS A 160 -10.05 -13.66 1.24
CA LYS A 160 -10.05 -14.96 1.93
C LYS A 160 -8.81 -15.12 2.83
N LEU A 161 -7.65 -14.71 2.34
CA LEU A 161 -6.40 -14.77 3.12
C LEU A 161 -6.41 -13.78 4.29
N SER A 162 -7.03 -12.63 4.13
CA SER A 162 -7.18 -11.63 5.19
C SER A 162 -8.12 -12.12 6.29
N GLU A 163 -9.25 -12.72 5.93
CA GLU A 163 -10.15 -13.38 6.87
C GLU A 163 -9.44 -14.52 7.60
N TRP A 164 -8.79 -15.40 6.84
CA TRP A 164 -8.02 -16.51 7.41
C TRP A 164 -6.96 -16.02 8.39
N ARG A 165 -6.20 -14.95 8.04
CA ARG A 165 -5.16 -14.41 8.91
C ARG A 165 -5.74 -13.79 10.19
N ASN A 166 -6.90 -13.18 10.12
CA ASN A 166 -7.58 -12.65 11.30
C ASN A 166 -8.01 -13.76 12.27
N GLU A 167 -8.39 -14.92 11.77
CA GLU A 167 -8.81 -16.08 12.56
C GLU A 167 -7.63 -16.97 13.00
N ASN A 168 -6.56 -16.99 12.22
CA ASN A 168 -5.45 -17.90 12.41
C ASN A 168 -4.13 -17.16 12.65
N LEU A 169 -3.24 -17.82 13.39
CA LEU A 169 -1.91 -17.33 13.66
C LEU A 169 -0.89 -18.21 12.92
N PRO A 170 -0.21 -17.68 11.88
CA PRO A 170 0.83 -18.44 11.19
C PRO A 170 1.97 -18.82 12.14
N SER A 171 2.47 -20.05 12.02
CA SER A 171 3.53 -20.58 12.91
C SER A 171 4.81 -19.73 12.91
N PHE A 172 5.10 -19.08 11.78
CA PHE A 172 6.30 -18.25 11.59
C PHE A 172 6.06 -16.76 11.86
N SER A 173 4.86 -16.36 12.31
CA SER A 173 4.55 -14.97 12.59
C SER A 173 5.38 -14.41 13.75
N ALA A 174 5.99 -13.26 13.53
CA ALA A 174 6.68 -12.51 14.57
C ALA A 174 5.69 -11.87 15.56
N ILE A 175 4.48 -11.54 15.12
CA ILE A 175 3.41 -11.02 15.97
C ILE A 175 2.47 -12.16 16.41
N LYS A 176 2.05 -12.13 17.69
CA LYS A 176 1.20 -13.17 18.28
C LYS A 176 -0.25 -12.71 18.49
N ALA A 177 -0.74 -11.84 17.59
CA ALA A 177 -2.09 -11.31 17.62
C ALA A 177 -2.95 -11.85 16.46
N LYS A 178 -4.22 -12.09 16.73
CA LYS A 178 -5.29 -12.32 15.76
C LYS A 178 -6.04 -11.02 15.49
N GLU A 179 -6.95 -11.04 14.51
CA GLU A 179 -7.81 -9.89 14.14
C GLU A 179 -7.02 -8.60 13.87
N VAL A 180 -5.88 -8.73 13.21
CA VAL A 180 -4.96 -7.61 12.94
C VAL A 180 -5.42 -6.70 11.80
N ILE A 181 -6.25 -7.21 10.88
CA ILE A 181 -6.85 -6.41 9.81
C ILE A 181 -8.22 -5.90 10.27
N PRO A 182 -8.47 -4.57 10.28
CA PRO A 182 -9.79 -4.03 10.58
C PRO A 182 -10.89 -4.64 9.70
N LYS A 183 -12.06 -4.93 10.28
CA LYS A 183 -13.16 -5.56 9.55
C LYS A 183 -13.65 -4.70 8.38
N ASN A 184 -13.66 -3.38 8.54
CA ASN A 184 -14.03 -2.45 7.48
C ASN A 184 -13.19 -2.64 6.22
N ILE A 185 -11.87 -2.80 6.35
CA ILE A 185 -10.96 -3.04 5.21
C ILE A 185 -11.38 -4.29 4.43
N ILE A 186 -11.89 -5.32 5.12
CA ILE A 186 -12.32 -6.57 4.48
C ILE A 186 -13.71 -6.42 3.87
N THR A 187 -14.66 -5.75 4.55
CA THR A 187 -16.07 -5.71 4.14
C THR A 187 -16.40 -4.60 3.15
N VAL A 188 -15.87 -3.38 3.33
CA VAL A 188 -16.21 -2.21 2.50
C VAL A 188 -15.62 -2.33 1.10
N SER A 189 -14.40 -2.81 0.99
CA SER A 189 -13.75 -2.99 -0.33
C SER A 189 -14.44 -4.00 -1.23
N TYR A 190 -15.18 -4.97 -0.69
CA TYR A 190 -15.90 -5.96 -1.49
C TYR A 190 -17.06 -5.35 -2.30
N THR A 191 -17.66 -4.27 -1.82
CA THR A 191 -18.77 -3.59 -2.50
C THR A 191 -18.30 -2.67 -3.64
N HIS A 192 -17.12 -2.09 -3.54
CA HIS A 192 -16.56 -1.20 -4.58
C HIS A 192 -15.94 -1.94 -5.78
N LEU A 193 -15.41 -3.14 -5.60
CA LEU A 193 -14.81 -3.93 -6.69
C LEU A 193 -15.82 -4.38 -7.74
N ARG A 194 -17.10 -4.55 -7.39
CA ARG A 194 -18.14 -4.89 -8.37
C ARG A 194 -18.40 -3.80 -9.41
N ALA A 195 -18.05 -2.55 -9.14
CA ALA A 195 -18.25 -1.44 -10.06
C ALA A 195 -17.06 -1.24 -11.02
N HIS A 196 -15.84 -1.65 -10.65
CA HIS A 196 -14.63 -1.48 -11.47
C HIS A 196 -14.25 -2.72 -12.30
N GLU A 197 -14.70 -3.91 -11.92
CA GLU A 197 -14.44 -5.15 -12.68
C GLU A 197 -15.33 -5.34 -13.91
N THR A 198 -16.31 -4.47 -14.15
CA THR A 198 -17.33 -4.62 -15.21
C THR A 198 -17.28 -3.60 -16.34
N HIS A 199 -16.26 -2.76 -16.42
CA HIS A 199 -16.08 -1.86 -17.56
C HIS A 199 -14.83 -2.25 -18.37
N PRO A 200 -15.04 -2.60 -19.68
CA PRO A 200 -13.97 -2.87 -20.63
C PRO A 200 -13.17 -1.61 -20.94
#